data_0f902d5dff24e663cdf2cb341f381b81
#
_entry.id   0f902d5dff24e663cdf2cb341f381b81
#
_cell.length_a   1.000
_cell.length_b   1.000
_cell.length_c   1.000
_cell.angle_alpha   90.00
_cell.angle_beta   90.00
_cell.angle_gamma   90.00
#
_symmetry.space_group_name_H-M   'P 1'
#
loop_
_entity.id
_entity.type
_entity.pdbx_description
1 polymer ?
#
loop_
_entity_poly.entity_id
_entity_poly.type
_entity_poly.pdbx_seq_one_letter_code
_entity_poly.pdbx_strand_id
1 'polypeptide(L)'
;LGFLESELLRMGKGEYDLSEMFIVSKNYKDKAEKFVRLHGELNYAQGGSFEDVLQAWKDYGIVPESVMNGLQYGEDMHVHNELESASRAYLDQIIKNPNRKLSTAWKKGFDGIIDAYLGTAPEKFTYNGKEYTPKSFAAELGINPDDYVSLTSYTHHPFYSEFAIEVQDNWRWATSYNLPIDELMQVFENAINTGYTIAWGADVSEKGFTRNGIGVIPDIESMERSGSDQDRWLGLSTSEKDAEIKKMMEKPCKELEITQEMRQEAYDNYETTDDHGMQIYGIAKDQTGKKF
;
A
#
# COMPACT_ATOMS: atom_id res chain seq x y z
N LEU A 1 2.21 -6.81 -5.61
CA LEU A 1 1.99 -7.55 -6.88
C LEU A 1 0.89 -8.60 -6.75
N GLY A 2 0.64 -9.23 -5.61
CA GLY A 2 -0.38 -10.26 -5.42
C GLY A 2 -1.76 -9.93 -5.99
N PHE A 3 -2.17 -8.65 -5.95
CA PHE A 3 -3.38 -8.18 -6.65
C PHE A 3 -3.32 -8.43 -8.17
N LEU A 4 -2.21 -8.09 -8.84
CA LEU A 4 -2.05 -8.30 -10.29
C LEU A 4 -1.92 -9.80 -10.65
N GLU A 5 -1.31 -10.59 -9.79
CA GLU A 5 -1.25 -12.05 -9.93
C GLU A 5 -2.65 -12.68 -9.82
N SER A 6 -3.47 -12.18 -8.90
CA SER A 6 -4.89 -12.57 -8.80
C SER A 6 -5.68 -12.17 -10.05
N GLU A 7 -5.38 -11.02 -10.65
CA GLU A 7 -5.98 -10.63 -11.93
C GLU A 7 -5.56 -11.55 -13.08
N LEU A 8 -4.31 -11.99 -13.11
CA LEU A 8 -3.85 -12.99 -14.10
C LEU A 8 -4.61 -14.31 -13.95
N LEU A 9 -4.85 -14.78 -12.72
CA LEU A 9 -5.69 -15.94 -12.45
C LEU A 9 -7.13 -15.72 -12.95
N ARG A 10 -7.73 -14.57 -12.61
CA ARG A 10 -9.09 -14.22 -13.06
C ARG A 10 -9.20 -14.17 -14.60
N MET A 11 -8.16 -13.66 -15.27
CA MET A 11 -8.07 -13.61 -16.73
C MET A 11 -7.79 -14.98 -17.39
N GLY A 12 -7.60 -16.04 -16.59
CA GLY A 12 -7.28 -17.37 -17.10
C GLY A 12 -5.86 -17.52 -17.67
N LYS A 13 -4.96 -16.64 -17.26
CA LYS A 13 -3.54 -16.66 -17.71
C LYS A 13 -2.70 -17.69 -16.95
N GLY A 14 -3.17 -18.21 -15.82
CA GLY A 14 -2.45 -19.13 -14.96
C GLY A 14 -1.76 -18.42 -13.77
N GLU A 15 -0.98 -19.20 -13.04
CA GLU A 15 -0.25 -18.74 -11.86
C GLU A 15 1.09 -18.12 -12.28
N TYR A 16 1.38 -16.95 -11.75
CA TYR A 16 2.65 -16.24 -11.92
C TYR A 16 3.14 -15.78 -10.55
N ASP A 17 4.45 -15.78 -10.40
CA ASP A 17 5.20 -15.22 -9.28
C ASP A 17 6.06 -14.10 -9.86
N LEU A 18 5.65 -12.85 -9.60
CA LEU A 18 6.19 -11.66 -10.23
C LEU A 18 7.14 -10.94 -9.26
N SER A 19 8.23 -10.42 -9.78
CA SER A 19 9.27 -9.79 -8.97
C SER A 19 8.83 -8.44 -8.39
N GLU A 20 8.58 -8.39 -7.08
CA GLU A 20 8.43 -7.15 -6.33
C GLU A 20 9.68 -6.30 -6.42
N MET A 21 10.85 -6.92 -6.34
CA MET A 21 12.12 -6.20 -6.29
C MET A 21 12.50 -5.56 -7.60
N PHE A 22 12.01 -6.08 -8.73
CA PHE A 22 12.12 -5.37 -10.01
C PHE A 22 11.37 -4.03 -9.93
N ILE A 23 10.12 -4.03 -9.47
CA ILE A 23 9.30 -2.82 -9.30
C ILE A 23 9.94 -1.88 -8.27
N VAL A 24 10.36 -2.42 -7.12
CA VAL A 24 11.01 -1.64 -6.04
C VAL A 24 12.27 -0.94 -6.57
N SER A 25 13.13 -1.65 -7.33
CA SER A 25 14.34 -1.05 -7.90
C SER A 25 14.03 0.14 -8.82
N LYS A 26 12.97 0.03 -9.63
CA LYS A 26 12.54 1.13 -10.53
C LYS A 26 11.98 2.30 -9.73
N ASN A 27 11.13 2.02 -8.74
CA ASN A 27 10.55 3.05 -7.91
C ASN A 27 11.58 3.81 -7.06
N TYR A 28 12.60 3.14 -6.52
CA TYR A 28 13.71 3.83 -5.85
C TYR A 28 14.41 4.84 -6.79
N LYS A 29 14.67 4.44 -8.03
CA LYS A 29 15.34 5.29 -9.03
C LYS A 29 14.47 6.48 -9.42
N ASP A 30 13.17 6.26 -9.67
CA ASP A 30 12.22 7.33 -9.98
C ASP A 30 12.02 8.29 -8.80
N LYS A 31 11.88 7.74 -7.59
CA LYS A 31 11.73 8.52 -6.36
C LYS A 31 12.96 9.39 -6.10
N ALA A 32 14.17 8.85 -6.32
CA ALA A 32 15.41 9.60 -6.22
C ALA A 32 15.46 10.81 -7.18
N GLU A 33 15.04 10.61 -8.43
CA GLU A 33 14.98 11.72 -9.38
C GLU A 33 14.01 12.81 -8.95
N LYS A 34 12.82 12.41 -8.47
CA LYS A 34 11.82 13.37 -7.98
C LYS A 34 12.30 14.08 -6.71
N PHE A 35 12.91 13.35 -5.77
CA PHE A 35 13.51 13.90 -4.57
C PHE A 35 14.57 14.98 -4.88
N VAL A 36 15.46 14.71 -5.83
CA VAL A 36 16.48 15.67 -6.26
C VAL A 36 15.87 16.88 -6.96
N ARG A 37 14.86 16.68 -7.83
CA ARG A 37 14.14 17.78 -8.50
C ARG A 37 13.40 18.69 -7.51
N LEU A 38 12.89 18.11 -6.41
CA LEU A 38 12.21 18.84 -5.34
C LEU A 38 13.17 19.33 -4.23
N HIS A 39 14.48 19.29 -4.45
CA HIS A 39 15.50 19.75 -3.52
C HIS A 39 15.43 19.09 -2.13
N GLY A 40 14.93 17.86 -2.06
CA GLY A 40 14.77 17.10 -0.81
C GLY A 40 13.39 17.21 -0.16
N GLU A 41 12.50 18.02 -0.70
CA GLU A 41 11.13 18.22 -0.19
C GLU A 41 10.19 17.13 -0.71
N LEU A 42 10.53 15.89 -0.44
CA LEU A 42 9.77 14.70 -0.75
C LEU A 42 10.05 13.64 0.32
N ASN A 43 9.04 12.89 0.74
CA ASN A 43 9.28 11.72 1.57
C ASN A 43 10.06 10.67 0.77
N TYR A 44 11.33 10.46 1.15
CA TYR A 44 12.17 9.41 0.60
C TYR A 44 12.32 8.31 1.64
N ALA A 45 11.48 7.31 1.54
CA ALA A 45 11.41 6.15 2.43
C ALA A 45 11.05 4.89 1.63
N GLN A 46 10.99 3.75 2.30
CA GLN A 46 10.68 2.43 1.69
C GLN A 46 9.27 2.38 1.11
N GLY A 47 8.29 3.05 1.72
CA GLY A 47 6.89 3.04 1.33
C GLY A 47 6.59 3.55 -0.09
N GLY A 48 5.38 3.33 -0.52
CA GLY A 48 4.85 3.75 -1.81
C GLY A 48 3.39 3.34 -1.98
N SER A 49 2.75 3.79 -3.06
CA SER A 49 1.35 3.51 -3.35
C SER A 49 1.18 2.36 -4.36
N PHE A 50 -0.05 1.87 -4.51
CA PHE A 50 -0.36 0.84 -5.52
C PHE A 50 -0.17 1.37 -6.94
N GLU A 51 -0.40 2.65 -7.16
CA GLU A 51 -0.20 3.34 -8.44
C GLU A 51 1.26 3.34 -8.86
N ASP A 52 2.18 3.27 -7.90
CA ASP A 52 3.62 3.11 -8.20
C ASP A 52 3.91 1.81 -8.94
N VAL A 53 3.20 0.73 -8.60
CA VAL A 53 3.31 -0.57 -9.27
C VAL A 53 2.77 -0.48 -10.69
N LEU A 54 1.57 0.10 -10.86
CA LEU A 54 0.94 0.28 -12.17
C LEU A 54 1.79 1.17 -13.10
N GLN A 55 2.32 2.27 -12.55
CA GLN A 55 3.18 3.17 -13.32
C GLN A 55 4.51 2.50 -13.69
N ALA A 56 5.16 1.79 -12.77
CA ALA A 56 6.39 1.06 -13.06
C ALA A 56 6.16 -0.06 -14.08
N TRP A 57 5.04 -0.79 -14.00
CA TRP A 57 4.64 -1.76 -15.02
C TRP A 57 4.52 -1.11 -16.39
N LYS A 58 3.83 0.04 -16.45
CA LYS A 58 3.64 0.82 -17.67
C LYS A 58 4.95 1.33 -18.25
N ASP A 59 5.86 1.81 -17.41
CA ASP A 59 7.12 2.43 -17.87
C ASP A 59 8.23 1.42 -18.14
N TYR A 60 8.32 0.34 -17.35
CA TYR A 60 9.44 -0.59 -17.35
C TYR A 60 9.06 -2.04 -17.68
N GLY A 61 7.79 -2.40 -17.56
CA GLY A 61 7.35 -3.80 -17.67
C GLY A 61 7.50 -4.54 -16.34
N ILE A 62 7.66 -5.87 -16.43
CA ILE A 62 7.78 -6.76 -15.27
C ILE A 62 8.67 -7.96 -15.60
N VAL A 63 9.20 -8.61 -14.60
CA VAL A 63 9.92 -9.88 -14.71
C VAL A 63 9.38 -10.88 -13.68
N PRO A 64 9.55 -12.21 -13.89
CA PRO A 64 9.27 -13.19 -12.86
C PRO A 64 10.22 -13.04 -11.65
N GLU A 65 9.78 -13.44 -10.45
CA GLU A 65 10.58 -13.45 -9.23
C GLU A 65 11.87 -14.25 -9.39
N SER A 66 11.82 -15.39 -10.07
CA SER A 66 12.97 -16.23 -10.37
C SER A 66 14.07 -15.54 -11.20
N VAL A 67 13.77 -14.42 -11.84
CA VAL A 67 14.70 -13.63 -12.64
C VAL A 67 15.36 -12.52 -11.84
N MET A 68 14.66 -11.95 -10.87
CA MET A 68 15.18 -10.88 -10.01
C MET A 68 14.53 -10.93 -8.63
N ASN A 69 15.10 -11.70 -7.71
CA ASN A 69 14.59 -11.83 -6.36
C ASN A 69 15.05 -10.71 -5.41
N GLY A 70 16.01 -9.87 -5.82
CA GLY A 70 16.44 -8.70 -5.04
C GLY A 70 17.24 -8.99 -3.76
N LEU A 71 17.75 -10.20 -3.57
CA LEU A 71 18.51 -10.61 -2.37
C LEU A 71 20.02 -10.65 -2.63
N GLN A 72 20.64 -9.50 -2.92
CA GLN A 72 22.07 -9.41 -3.26
C GLN A 72 22.95 -8.97 -2.09
N TYR A 73 22.38 -8.77 -0.91
CA TYR A 73 23.05 -8.21 0.27
C TYR A 73 23.30 -9.24 1.39
N GLY A 74 23.23 -10.54 1.07
CA GLY A 74 23.64 -11.62 1.98
C GLY A 74 22.60 -12.02 3.04
N GLU A 75 21.35 -11.59 2.85
CA GLU A 75 20.21 -11.94 3.72
C GLU A 75 19.24 -12.86 2.97
N ASP A 76 18.49 -13.67 3.74
CA ASP A 76 17.46 -14.57 3.20
C ASP A 76 16.06 -13.91 3.15
N MET A 77 15.92 -12.72 3.72
CA MET A 77 14.69 -11.94 3.76
C MET A 77 14.96 -10.50 3.34
N HIS A 78 13.92 -9.84 2.81
CA HIS A 78 14.02 -8.44 2.43
C HIS A 78 14.06 -7.54 3.67
N VAL A 79 15.21 -6.88 3.89
CA VAL A 79 15.46 -5.91 4.97
C VAL A 79 16.10 -4.68 4.36
N HIS A 80 15.33 -3.63 4.11
CA HIS A 80 15.78 -2.47 3.35
C HIS A 80 16.28 -1.29 4.18
N ASN A 81 16.38 -1.41 5.51
CA ASN A 81 16.79 -0.30 6.38
C ASN A 81 18.18 0.27 6.02
N GLU A 82 19.14 -0.61 5.71
CA GLU A 82 20.48 -0.19 5.27
C GLU A 82 20.43 0.45 3.90
N LEU A 83 19.74 -0.17 2.94
CA LEU A 83 19.55 0.37 1.58
C LEU A 83 18.91 1.76 1.62
N GLU A 84 17.83 1.93 2.37
CA GLU A 84 17.14 3.23 2.53
C GLU A 84 18.11 4.27 3.11
N SER A 85 18.76 3.96 4.22
CA SER A 85 19.65 4.88 4.91
C SER A 85 20.83 5.29 4.04
N ALA A 86 21.47 4.34 3.36
CA ALA A 86 22.62 4.59 2.49
C ALA A 86 22.22 5.41 1.26
N SER A 87 21.14 5.03 0.59
CA SER A 87 20.63 5.72 -0.60
C SER A 87 20.13 7.12 -0.27
N ARG A 88 19.43 7.32 0.86
CA ARG A 88 19.02 8.63 1.37
C ARG A 88 20.23 9.53 1.66
N ALA A 89 21.22 9.02 2.39
CA ALA A 89 22.43 9.81 2.70
C ALA A 89 23.17 10.24 1.44
N TYR A 90 23.23 9.39 0.41
CA TYR A 90 23.79 9.77 -0.88
C TYR A 90 23.03 10.93 -1.52
N LEU A 91 21.70 10.86 -1.60
CA LEU A 91 20.87 11.92 -2.18
C LEU A 91 20.96 13.22 -1.39
N ASP A 92 21.00 13.15 -0.06
CA ASP A 92 21.16 14.32 0.81
C ASP A 92 22.46 15.07 0.53
N GLN A 93 23.54 14.37 0.16
CA GLN A 93 24.79 15.03 -0.24
C GLN A 93 24.71 15.59 -1.66
N ILE A 94 23.99 14.95 -2.56
CA ILE A 94 23.78 15.47 -3.91
C ILE A 94 23.03 16.79 -3.90
N ILE A 95 21.93 16.90 -3.14
CA ILE A 95 21.13 18.14 -3.08
C ILE A 95 21.87 19.29 -2.36
N LYS A 96 22.81 18.99 -1.46
CA LYS A 96 23.64 19.96 -0.76
C LYS A 96 24.84 20.45 -1.58
N ASN A 97 25.01 19.99 -2.82
CA ASN A 97 26.15 20.33 -3.65
C ASN A 97 26.28 21.86 -3.86
N PRO A 98 27.40 22.50 -3.46
CA PRO A 98 27.59 23.95 -3.56
C PRO A 98 27.81 24.45 -4.99
N ASN A 99 28.08 23.57 -5.95
CA ASN A 99 28.45 23.93 -7.33
C ASN A 99 27.26 24.45 -8.17
N ARG A 100 26.08 24.57 -7.62
CA ARG A 100 24.85 25.08 -8.26
C ARG A 100 24.44 24.36 -9.56
N LYS A 101 25.17 23.33 -9.96
CA LYS A 101 24.90 22.49 -11.13
C LYS A 101 25.30 21.06 -10.81
N LEU A 102 24.34 20.15 -10.89
CA LEU A 102 24.59 18.72 -10.73
C LEU A 102 25.18 18.13 -12.02
N SER A 103 26.14 17.21 -11.87
CA SER A 103 26.58 16.36 -12.96
C SER A 103 25.56 15.27 -13.22
N THR A 104 25.64 14.60 -14.36
CA THR A 104 24.81 13.41 -14.65
C THR A 104 25.32 12.16 -13.93
N ALA A 105 26.51 12.21 -13.33
CA ALA A 105 27.16 11.06 -12.68
C ALA A 105 26.38 10.59 -11.42
N TRP A 106 25.70 11.50 -10.73
CA TRP A 106 24.98 11.15 -9.52
C TRP A 106 23.92 10.06 -9.75
N LYS A 107 23.22 10.07 -10.90
CA LYS A 107 22.23 9.04 -11.25
C LYS A 107 22.87 7.66 -11.33
N LYS A 108 24.01 7.54 -12.05
CA LYS A 108 24.76 6.28 -12.15
C LYS A 108 25.28 5.81 -10.80
N GLY A 109 25.72 6.75 -9.94
CA GLY A 109 26.15 6.44 -8.58
C GLY A 109 24.99 5.90 -7.74
N PHE A 110 23.85 6.55 -7.83
CA PHE A 110 22.63 6.09 -7.15
C PHE A 110 22.14 4.73 -7.67
N ASP A 111 22.07 4.57 -8.99
CA ASP A 111 21.70 3.29 -9.62
C ASP A 111 22.63 2.16 -9.15
N GLY A 112 23.93 2.43 -9.02
CA GLY A 112 24.89 1.45 -8.49
C GLY A 112 24.63 1.05 -7.05
N ILE A 113 24.13 1.95 -6.20
CA ILE A 113 23.72 1.62 -4.84
C ILE A 113 22.51 0.66 -4.90
N ILE A 114 21.47 1.02 -5.62
CA ILE A 114 20.26 0.17 -5.72
C ILE A 114 20.62 -1.20 -6.31
N ASP A 115 21.41 -1.24 -7.38
CA ASP A 115 21.81 -2.48 -8.06
C ASP A 115 22.68 -3.38 -7.16
N ALA A 116 23.47 -2.80 -6.24
CA ALA A 116 24.29 -3.57 -5.28
C ALA A 116 23.45 -4.36 -4.28
N TYR A 117 22.31 -3.82 -3.86
CA TYR A 117 21.41 -4.47 -2.89
C TYR A 117 20.37 -5.37 -3.55
N LEU A 118 19.75 -4.88 -4.63
CA LEU A 118 18.60 -5.55 -5.26
C LEU A 118 18.96 -6.33 -6.52
N GLY A 119 20.18 -6.16 -7.04
CA GLY A 119 20.58 -6.70 -8.33
C GLY A 119 20.24 -5.77 -9.48
N THR A 120 20.95 -5.96 -10.59
CA THR A 120 20.72 -5.20 -11.82
C THR A 120 19.52 -5.75 -12.55
N ALA A 121 18.53 -4.90 -12.81
CA ALA A 121 17.36 -5.28 -13.59
C ALA A 121 17.77 -5.72 -15.02
N PRO A 122 17.35 -6.91 -15.48
CA PRO A 122 17.78 -7.44 -16.77
C PRO A 122 17.16 -6.67 -17.94
N GLU A 123 17.93 -6.44 -18.98
CA GLU A 123 17.40 -5.95 -20.27
C GLU A 123 16.64 -7.05 -21.01
N LYS A 124 17.13 -8.30 -20.90
CA LYS A 124 16.55 -9.51 -21.47
C LYS A 124 16.70 -10.68 -20.50
N PHE A 125 15.78 -11.60 -20.55
CA PHE A 125 15.80 -12.83 -19.77
C PHE A 125 15.10 -13.97 -20.49
N THR A 126 15.34 -15.20 -20.05
CA THR A 126 14.64 -16.39 -20.54
C THR A 126 13.68 -16.89 -19.47
N TYR A 127 12.43 -17.10 -19.83
CA TYR A 127 11.41 -17.68 -18.96
C TYR A 127 10.63 -18.73 -19.74
N ASN A 128 10.49 -19.94 -19.18
CA ASN A 128 9.85 -21.09 -19.84
C ASN A 128 10.35 -21.34 -21.27
N GLY A 129 11.69 -21.19 -21.50
CA GLY A 129 12.33 -21.46 -22.78
C GLY A 129 12.16 -20.38 -23.84
N LYS A 130 11.52 -19.25 -23.52
CA LYS A 130 11.35 -18.11 -24.43
C LYS A 130 12.10 -16.88 -23.92
N GLU A 131 12.74 -16.15 -24.84
CA GLU A 131 13.42 -14.88 -24.52
C GLU A 131 12.41 -13.73 -24.47
N TYR A 132 12.56 -12.89 -23.44
CA TYR A 132 11.76 -11.69 -23.22
C TYR A 132 12.63 -10.48 -22.85
N THR A 133 12.08 -9.31 -23.11
CA THR A 133 12.39 -8.10 -22.35
C THR A 133 11.31 -7.89 -21.28
N PRO A 134 11.54 -7.12 -20.21
CA PRO A 134 10.49 -6.84 -19.23
C PRO A 134 9.19 -6.31 -19.86
N LYS A 135 9.30 -5.46 -20.87
CA LYS A 135 8.15 -4.93 -21.65
C LYS A 135 7.41 -6.00 -22.45
N SER A 136 8.13 -6.87 -23.12
CA SER A 136 7.48 -7.92 -23.93
C SER A 136 6.83 -8.98 -23.05
N PHE A 137 7.37 -9.24 -21.87
CA PHE A 137 6.75 -10.13 -20.90
C PHE A 137 5.46 -9.52 -20.33
N ALA A 138 5.48 -8.25 -19.91
CA ALA A 138 4.29 -7.52 -19.48
C ALA A 138 3.19 -7.51 -20.55
N ALA A 139 3.56 -7.29 -21.82
CA ALA A 139 2.60 -7.32 -22.92
C ALA A 139 1.98 -8.71 -23.14
N GLU A 140 2.73 -9.79 -22.96
CA GLU A 140 2.21 -11.17 -23.07
C GLU A 140 1.26 -11.52 -21.93
N LEU A 141 1.52 -11.04 -20.72
CA LEU A 141 0.61 -11.19 -19.58
C LEU A 141 -0.74 -10.50 -19.83
N GLY A 142 -0.74 -9.38 -20.57
CA GLY A 142 -1.96 -8.72 -21.03
C GLY A 142 -2.68 -7.89 -19.99
N ILE A 143 -2.04 -7.58 -18.86
CA ILE A 143 -2.54 -6.57 -17.91
C ILE A 143 -2.34 -5.19 -18.53
N ASN A 144 -3.43 -4.41 -18.60
CA ASN A 144 -3.39 -3.01 -18.96
C ASN A 144 -3.53 -2.16 -17.68
N PRO A 145 -2.48 -1.45 -17.24
CA PRO A 145 -2.55 -0.60 -16.04
C PRO A 145 -3.63 0.46 -16.06
N ASP A 146 -4.07 0.90 -17.25
CA ASP A 146 -5.12 1.91 -17.39
C ASP A 146 -6.55 1.37 -17.13
N ASP A 147 -6.71 0.05 -16.94
CA ASP A 147 -7.99 -0.57 -16.61
C ASP A 147 -8.28 -0.56 -15.10
N TYR A 148 -7.33 -0.11 -14.28
CA TYR A 148 -7.44 -0.06 -12.83
C TYR A 148 -7.65 1.36 -12.35
N VAL A 149 -8.51 1.52 -11.35
CA VAL A 149 -8.85 2.82 -10.76
C VAL A 149 -8.60 2.78 -9.25
N SER A 150 -7.98 3.85 -8.74
CA SER A 150 -7.88 4.09 -7.31
C SER A 150 -9.13 4.84 -6.83
N LEU A 151 -9.72 4.36 -5.74
CA LEU A 151 -10.92 4.93 -5.13
C LEU A 151 -10.63 5.37 -3.70
N THR A 152 -11.26 6.45 -3.28
CA THR A 152 -11.18 6.96 -1.91
C THR A 152 -12.50 7.60 -1.48
N SER A 153 -12.57 8.02 -0.21
CA SER A 153 -13.75 8.67 0.35
C SER A 153 -13.35 9.72 1.39
N TYR A 154 -13.26 10.98 0.97
CA TYR A 154 -12.94 12.11 1.85
C TYR A 154 -13.78 13.34 1.51
N THR A 155 -14.10 14.18 2.52
CA THR A 155 -14.99 15.34 2.35
C THR A 155 -14.27 16.64 2.06
N HIS A 156 -12.95 16.72 2.25
CA HIS A 156 -12.15 17.92 1.98
C HIS A 156 -11.93 18.18 0.48
N HIS A 157 -12.31 17.24 -0.39
CA HIS A 157 -12.42 17.40 -1.83
C HIS A 157 -13.83 17.02 -2.32
N PRO A 158 -14.30 17.58 -3.44
CA PRO A 158 -15.62 17.23 -3.99
C PRO A 158 -15.73 15.73 -4.29
N PHE A 159 -16.86 15.13 -3.97
CA PHE A 159 -17.18 13.79 -4.46
C PHE A 159 -17.33 13.80 -5.99
N TYR A 160 -17.13 12.64 -6.59
CA TYR A 160 -17.17 12.39 -8.04
C TYR A 160 -16.12 13.18 -8.82
N SER A 161 -14.98 13.42 -8.18
CA SER A 161 -13.80 14.05 -8.77
C SER A 161 -12.53 13.31 -8.37
N GLU A 162 -11.46 13.56 -9.10
CA GLU A 162 -10.15 13.01 -8.78
C GLU A 162 -9.32 14.03 -8.01
N PHE A 163 -8.55 13.55 -7.04
CA PHE A 163 -7.53 14.32 -6.35
C PHE A 163 -6.40 13.40 -5.86
N ALA A 164 -5.24 13.97 -5.62
CA ALA A 164 -4.12 13.23 -5.02
C ALA A 164 -4.30 13.20 -3.50
N ILE A 165 -4.46 12.01 -2.92
CA ILE A 165 -4.54 11.87 -1.45
C ILE A 165 -3.21 12.37 -0.85
N GLU A 166 -3.30 13.28 0.12
CA GLU A 166 -2.15 13.89 0.80
C GLU A 166 -1.62 12.96 1.89
N VAL A 167 -1.02 11.86 1.48
CA VAL A 167 -0.29 10.93 2.34
C VAL A 167 1.16 10.84 1.88
N GLN A 168 2.07 10.55 2.81
CA GLN A 168 3.51 10.60 2.53
C GLN A 168 3.95 9.59 1.47
N ASP A 169 3.30 8.45 1.41
CA ASP A 169 3.62 7.37 0.47
C ASP A 169 3.08 7.62 -0.93
N ASN A 170 2.15 8.57 -1.12
CA ASN A 170 1.74 9.04 -2.44
C ASN A 170 2.74 10.03 -3.05
N TRP A 171 4.00 9.66 -3.07
CA TRP A 171 5.10 10.51 -3.55
C TRP A 171 5.00 10.86 -5.05
N ARG A 172 4.28 10.07 -5.85
CA ARG A 172 4.01 10.37 -7.27
C ARG A 172 2.90 11.40 -7.45
N TRP A 173 2.08 11.65 -6.40
CA TRP A 173 0.85 12.44 -6.46
C TRP A 173 -0.18 11.83 -7.43
N ALA A 174 -0.26 10.51 -7.41
CA ALA A 174 -1.28 9.79 -8.14
C ALA A 174 -2.67 10.15 -7.60
N THR A 175 -3.65 10.21 -8.51
CA THR A 175 -5.02 10.60 -8.15
C THR A 175 -5.88 9.39 -7.83
N SER A 176 -6.83 9.59 -6.90
CA SER A 176 -7.89 8.65 -6.59
C SER A 176 -9.25 9.30 -6.87
N TYR A 177 -10.19 8.53 -7.36
CA TYR A 177 -11.56 9.00 -7.58
C TYR A 177 -12.33 8.96 -6.26
N ASN A 178 -12.91 10.09 -5.89
CA ASN A 178 -13.55 10.33 -4.60
C ASN A 178 -15.04 10.00 -4.63
N LEU A 179 -15.47 9.08 -3.76
CA LEU A 179 -16.88 8.66 -3.64
C LEU A 179 -17.39 8.90 -2.21
N PRO A 180 -18.70 9.10 -2.01
CA PRO A 180 -19.29 8.94 -0.68
C PRO A 180 -18.98 7.54 -0.11
N ILE A 181 -18.80 7.43 1.21
CA ILE A 181 -18.39 6.18 1.85
C ILE A 181 -19.32 5.02 1.54
N ASP A 182 -20.63 5.26 1.50
CA ASP A 182 -21.62 4.23 1.21
C ASP A 182 -21.52 3.71 -0.23
N GLU A 183 -21.23 4.60 -1.18
CA GLU A 183 -21.02 4.22 -2.57
C GLU A 183 -19.70 3.48 -2.76
N LEU A 184 -18.64 3.92 -2.08
CA LEU A 184 -17.36 3.21 -2.06
C LEU A 184 -17.55 1.78 -1.56
N MET A 185 -18.31 1.58 -0.47
CA MET A 185 -18.61 0.24 0.06
C MET A 185 -19.47 -0.60 -0.89
N GLN A 186 -20.40 0.00 -1.64
CA GLN A 186 -21.18 -0.70 -2.67
C GLN A 186 -20.28 -1.17 -3.82
N VAL A 187 -19.35 -0.32 -4.29
CA VAL A 187 -18.37 -0.71 -5.33
C VAL A 187 -17.48 -1.84 -4.83
N PHE A 188 -17.00 -1.73 -3.59
CA PHE A 188 -16.21 -2.76 -2.93
C PHE A 188 -16.94 -4.13 -2.91
N GLU A 189 -18.17 -4.17 -2.40
CA GLU A 189 -18.94 -5.41 -2.35
C GLU A 189 -19.22 -5.98 -3.76
N ASN A 190 -19.54 -5.12 -4.71
CA ASN A 190 -19.81 -5.53 -6.08
C ASN A 190 -18.55 -6.12 -6.75
N ALA A 191 -17.38 -5.51 -6.54
CA ALA A 191 -16.12 -6.02 -7.08
C ALA A 191 -15.86 -7.46 -6.58
N ILE A 192 -15.89 -7.68 -5.28
CA ILE A 192 -15.67 -9.00 -4.68
C ILE A 192 -16.72 -10.01 -5.17
N ASN A 193 -18.01 -9.65 -5.18
CA ASN A 193 -19.10 -10.55 -5.59
C ASN A 193 -19.05 -10.90 -7.09
N THR A 194 -18.34 -10.11 -7.89
CA THR A 194 -18.15 -10.37 -9.33
C THR A 194 -16.80 -11.01 -9.66
N GLY A 195 -16.03 -11.40 -8.63
CA GLY A 195 -14.81 -12.19 -8.77
C GLY A 195 -13.52 -11.38 -8.90
N TYR A 196 -13.57 -10.08 -8.58
CA TYR A 196 -12.37 -9.24 -8.46
C TYR A 196 -11.81 -9.30 -7.05
N THR A 197 -10.53 -9.02 -6.93
CA THR A 197 -9.88 -8.71 -5.65
C THR A 197 -9.67 -7.19 -5.54
N ILE A 198 -9.29 -6.72 -4.36
CA ILE A 198 -9.08 -5.30 -4.11
C ILE A 198 -7.72 -5.10 -3.46
N ALA A 199 -6.89 -4.23 -4.03
CA ALA A 199 -5.72 -3.69 -3.35
C ALA A 199 -6.19 -2.60 -2.37
N TRP A 200 -5.87 -2.77 -1.08
CA TRP A 200 -6.38 -1.95 0.01
C TRP A 200 -5.25 -1.35 0.83
N GLY A 201 -5.17 -0.03 0.88
CA GLY A 201 -4.31 0.72 1.79
C GLY A 201 -5.05 1.05 3.07
N ALA A 202 -4.43 0.79 4.23
CA ALA A 202 -5.02 1.00 5.53
C ALA A 202 -3.96 1.24 6.60
N ASP A 203 -4.43 1.67 7.77
CA ASP A 203 -3.65 1.77 8.99
C ASP A 203 -3.79 0.47 9.80
N VAL A 204 -2.71 -0.32 9.85
CA VAL A 204 -2.64 -1.53 10.70
C VAL A 204 -2.08 -1.24 12.10
N SER A 205 -1.65 0.00 12.35
CA SER A 205 -1.22 0.45 13.68
C SER A 205 -2.40 0.75 14.60
N GLU A 206 -3.61 0.90 14.05
CA GLU A 206 -4.83 1.06 14.83
C GLU A 206 -5.07 -0.11 15.79
N LYS A 207 -5.54 0.22 17.01
CA LYS A 207 -5.75 -0.78 18.07
C LYS A 207 -6.71 -1.91 17.67
N GLY A 208 -7.65 -1.63 16.78
CA GLY A 208 -8.61 -2.59 16.25
C GLY A 208 -8.04 -3.60 15.27
N PHE A 209 -6.86 -3.35 14.69
CA PHE A 209 -6.18 -4.28 13.80
C PHE A 209 -5.34 -5.27 14.62
N THR A 210 -5.90 -6.46 14.88
CA THR A 210 -5.32 -7.38 15.85
C THR A 210 -4.39 -8.42 15.21
N ARG A 211 -3.42 -8.93 15.98
CA ARG A 211 -2.54 -10.03 15.54
C ARG A 211 -3.27 -11.38 15.44
N ASN A 212 -4.53 -11.45 15.86
CA ASN A 212 -5.36 -12.65 15.76
C ASN A 212 -6.05 -12.79 14.39
N GLY A 213 -5.72 -11.91 13.43
CA GLY A 213 -6.35 -11.90 12.11
C GLY A 213 -7.76 -11.32 12.11
N ILE A 214 -8.10 -10.50 13.09
CA ILE A 214 -9.40 -9.82 13.20
C ILE A 214 -9.14 -8.32 13.23
N GLY A 215 -9.83 -7.57 12.36
CA GLY A 215 -9.93 -6.11 12.43
C GLY A 215 -11.32 -5.74 12.95
N VAL A 216 -11.41 -5.02 14.08
CA VAL A 216 -12.69 -4.61 14.70
C VAL A 216 -12.56 -3.23 15.31
N ILE A 217 -13.62 -2.44 15.25
CA ILE A 217 -13.73 -1.17 15.97
C ILE A 217 -14.88 -1.28 16.97
N PRO A 218 -14.60 -1.65 18.25
CA PRO A 218 -15.65 -1.86 19.23
C PRO A 218 -16.44 -0.57 19.50
N ASP A 219 -17.77 -0.69 19.62
CA ASP A 219 -18.65 0.41 20.02
C ASP A 219 -18.54 0.69 21.54
N ILE A 220 -17.45 1.33 21.93
CA ILE A 220 -17.15 1.65 23.33
C ILE A 220 -18.07 2.75 23.85
N GLU A 221 -18.42 3.72 22.99
CA GLU A 221 -19.27 4.85 23.38
C GLU A 221 -20.68 4.42 23.82
N SER A 222 -21.24 3.39 23.18
CA SER A 222 -22.53 2.88 23.60
C SER A 222 -22.50 2.25 25.00
N MET A 223 -21.35 1.71 25.41
CA MET A 223 -21.15 1.16 26.77
C MET A 223 -21.05 2.27 27.82
N GLU A 224 -20.54 3.44 27.43
CA GLU A 224 -20.45 4.60 28.33
C GLU A 224 -21.77 5.37 28.46
N ARG A 225 -22.63 5.30 27.43
CA ARG A 225 -23.87 6.11 27.35
C ARG A 225 -25.12 5.39 27.85
N SER A 226 -25.19 4.06 27.76
CA SER A 226 -26.40 3.32 28.12
C SER A 226 -26.15 1.83 28.31
N GLY A 227 -26.99 1.18 29.12
CA GLY A 227 -27.04 -0.25 29.31
C GLY A 227 -26.82 -0.70 30.75
N SER A 228 -27.06 -1.98 31.01
CA SER A 228 -26.90 -2.59 32.35
C SER A 228 -25.45 -2.60 32.85
N ASP A 229 -24.49 -2.43 31.96
CA ASP A 229 -23.06 -2.45 32.27
C ASP A 229 -22.43 -1.06 32.39
N GLN A 230 -23.20 0.02 32.21
CA GLN A 230 -22.70 1.41 32.26
C GLN A 230 -22.00 1.74 33.57
N ASP A 231 -22.63 1.45 34.71
CA ASP A 231 -22.03 1.75 36.00
C ASP A 231 -20.75 0.97 36.26
N ARG A 232 -20.70 -0.28 35.80
CA ARG A 232 -19.50 -1.12 35.85
C ARG A 232 -18.41 -0.51 35.00
N TRP A 233 -18.71 -0.11 33.75
CA TRP A 233 -17.75 0.45 32.81
C TRP A 233 -17.17 1.78 33.32
N LEU A 234 -18.02 2.67 33.80
CA LEU A 234 -17.60 3.97 34.36
C LEU A 234 -16.74 3.82 35.62
N GLY A 235 -16.93 2.74 36.38
CA GLY A 235 -16.13 2.45 37.58
C GLY A 235 -14.76 1.88 37.32
N LEU A 236 -14.44 1.49 36.08
CA LEU A 236 -13.14 0.94 35.70
C LEU A 236 -12.07 2.03 35.59
N SER A 237 -10.86 1.73 36.03
CA SER A 237 -9.66 2.53 35.72
C SER A 237 -9.30 2.44 34.21
N THR A 238 -8.49 3.36 33.73
CA THR A 238 -8.05 3.38 32.33
C THR A 238 -7.42 2.04 31.92
N SER A 239 -6.57 1.46 32.78
CA SER A 239 -5.91 0.17 32.47
C SER A 239 -6.88 -1.01 32.45
N GLU A 240 -7.95 -0.97 33.26
CA GLU A 240 -9.00 -1.99 33.25
C GLU A 240 -9.89 -1.85 32.00
N LYS A 241 -10.21 -0.60 31.59
CA LYS A 241 -10.90 -0.33 30.32
C LYS A 241 -10.10 -0.84 29.13
N ASP A 242 -8.82 -0.54 29.07
CA ASP A 242 -7.92 -1.04 27.98
C ASP A 242 -7.88 -2.58 27.94
N ALA A 243 -7.87 -3.24 29.09
CA ALA A 243 -7.90 -4.69 29.16
C ALA A 243 -9.25 -5.30 28.68
N GLU A 244 -10.37 -4.65 29.01
CA GLU A 244 -11.70 -5.08 28.53
C GLU A 244 -11.85 -4.83 27.02
N ILE A 245 -11.41 -3.68 26.50
CA ILE A 245 -11.38 -3.37 25.07
C ILE A 245 -10.56 -4.43 24.33
N LYS A 246 -9.38 -4.78 24.86
CA LYS A 246 -8.53 -5.81 24.25
C LYS A 246 -9.24 -7.17 24.18
N LYS A 247 -10.00 -7.56 25.21
CA LYS A 247 -10.79 -8.79 25.18
C LYS A 247 -11.93 -8.73 24.17
N MET A 248 -12.55 -7.56 24.01
CA MET A 248 -13.58 -7.38 22.97
C MET A 248 -13.03 -7.57 21.57
N MET A 249 -11.80 -7.13 21.31
CA MET A 249 -11.13 -7.27 20.01
C MET A 249 -10.59 -8.69 19.73
N GLU A 250 -10.66 -9.63 20.70
CA GLU A 250 -10.28 -11.03 20.50
C GLU A 250 -11.35 -11.85 19.75
N LYS A 251 -12.55 -11.32 19.59
CA LYS A 251 -13.70 -11.99 18.96
C LYS A 251 -14.64 -10.95 18.35
N PRO A 252 -15.53 -11.35 17.41
CA PRO A 252 -16.57 -10.47 16.90
C PRO A 252 -17.38 -9.85 18.06
N CYS A 253 -17.53 -8.52 18.03
CA CYS A 253 -18.27 -7.75 19.03
C CYS A 253 -19.22 -6.78 18.32
N LYS A 254 -20.00 -5.99 19.09
CA LYS A 254 -20.73 -4.85 18.54
C LYS A 254 -19.71 -3.80 18.11
N GLU A 255 -19.76 -3.43 16.85
CA GLU A 255 -18.83 -2.48 16.25
C GLU A 255 -19.47 -1.10 16.13
N LEU A 256 -18.60 -0.09 16.13
CA LEU A 256 -18.97 1.28 15.83
C LEU A 256 -19.40 1.38 14.38
N GLU A 257 -20.47 2.09 14.11
CA GLU A 257 -20.88 2.45 12.74
C GLU A 257 -20.04 3.64 12.29
N ILE A 258 -19.14 3.42 11.35
CA ILE A 258 -18.22 4.44 10.86
C ILE A 258 -18.95 5.35 9.87
N THR A 259 -19.01 6.64 10.20
CA THR A 259 -19.59 7.66 9.33
C THR A 259 -18.55 8.32 8.44
N GLN A 260 -19.02 9.04 7.43
CA GLN A 260 -18.16 9.83 6.54
C GLN A 260 -17.36 10.89 7.31
N GLU A 261 -18.00 11.52 8.31
CA GLU A 261 -17.38 12.55 9.15
C GLU A 261 -16.29 11.96 10.04
N MET A 262 -16.54 10.82 10.66
CA MET A 262 -15.53 10.12 11.49
C MET A 262 -14.31 9.75 10.68
N ARG A 263 -14.51 9.23 9.46
CA ARG A 263 -13.41 8.92 8.54
C ARG A 263 -12.57 10.15 8.21
N GLN A 264 -13.21 11.29 7.93
CA GLN A 264 -12.50 12.54 7.63
C GLN A 264 -11.75 13.05 8.86
N GLU A 265 -12.39 13.05 10.03
CA GLU A 265 -11.79 13.52 11.28
C GLU A 265 -10.54 12.70 11.64
N ALA A 266 -10.62 11.38 11.53
CA ALA A 266 -9.49 10.49 11.82
C ALA A 266 -8.29 10.73 10.87
N TYR A 267 -8.55 11.05 9.61
CA TYR A 267 -7.51 11.43 8.66
C TYR A 267 -6.90 12.80 9.00
N ASP A 268 -7.72 13.80 9.34
CA ASP A 268 -7.29 15.17 9.60
C ASP A 268 -6.50 15.29 10.93
N ASN A 269 -6.79 14.42 11.90
CA ASN A 269 -6.19 14.48 13.25
C ASN A 269 -5.10 13.43 13.51
N TYR A 270 -4.70 12.65 12.48
CA TYR A 270 -3.69 11.59 12.54
C TYR A 270 -4.09 10.36 13.38
N GLU A 271 -5.38 10.13 13.64
CA GLU A 271 -5.86 8.87 14.23
C GLU A 271 -5.77 7.72 13.24
N THR A 272 -5.87 8.02 11.95
CA THR A 272 -5.65 7.07 10.85
C THR A 272 -4.58 7.60 9.89
N THR A 273 -3.60 6.76 9.60
CA THR A 273 -2.51 7.03 8.65
C THR A 273 -2.44 5.94 7.58
N ASP A 274 -1.63 6.11 6.53
CA ASP A 274 -1.32 5.05 5.59
C ASP A 274 -0.03 4.35 6.01
N ASP A 275 -0.10 3.12 6.46
CA ASP A 275 1.09 2.37 6.87
C ASP A 275 1.20 0.98 6.24
N HIS A 276 0.14 0.48 5.61
CA HIS A 276 0.16 -0.88 5.07
C HIS A 276 -0.72 -1.09 3.84
N GLY A 277 -0.18 -1.85 2.87
CA GLY A 277 -0.90 -2.31 1.70
C GLY A 277 -1.27 -3.79 1.80
N MET A 278 -2.54 -4.11 1.58
CA MET A 278 -3.10 -5.46 1.69
C MET A 278 -3.96 -5.81 0.48
N GLN A 279 -4.36 -7.05 0.40
CA GLN A 279 -5.29 -7.53 -0.61
C GLN A 279 -6.52 -8.13 0.04
N ILE A 280 -7.69 -7.71 -0.42
CA ILE A 280 -8.98 -8.29 -0.05
C ILE A 280 -9.46 -9.19 -1.18
N TYR A 281 -9.80 -10.43 -0.86
CA TYR A 281 -10.19 -11.45 -1.85
C TYR A 281 -11.52 -12.12 -1.56
N GLY A 282 -12.25 -11.72 -0.51
CA GLY A 282 -13.52 -12.32 -0.18
C GLY A 282 -14.33 -11.58 0.88
N ILE A 283 -15.59 -11.91 0.97
CA ILE A 283 -16.51 -11.47 2.02
C ILE A 283 -17.03 -12.72 2.72
N ALA A 284 -16.83 -12.79 4.04
CA ALA A 284 -17.40 -13.85 4.87
C ALA A 284 -18.74 -13.40 5.48
N LYS A 285 -19.55 -14.35 5.90
CA LYS A 285 -20.77 -14.12 6.66
C LYS A 285 -20.82 -15.09 7.83
N ASP A 286 -21.22 -14.59 8.99
CA ASP A 286 -21.52 -15.44 10.14
C ASP A 286 -22.88 -16.13 10.02
N GLN A 287 -23.27 -16.91 11.05
CA GLN A 287 -24.52 -17.65 11.10
C GLN A 287 -25.75 -16.72 11.19
N THR A 288 -25.58 -15.46 11.53
CA THR A 288 -26.64 -14.44 11.57
C THR A 288 -26.79 -13.69 10.25
N GLY A 289 -25.82 -13.87 9.32
CA GLY A 289 -25.76 -13.17 8.04
C GLY A 289 -24.98 -11.85 8.12
N LYS A 290 -24.36 -11.54 9.26
CA LYS A 290 -23.45 -10.38 9.36
C LYS A 290 -22.24 -10.62 8.46
N LYS A 291 -21.86 -9.61 7.68
CA LYS A 291 -20.70 -9.65 6.77
C LYS A 291 -19.42 -9.30 7.53
N PHE A 292 -18.33 -9.87 7.05
CA PHE A 292 -16.96 -9.62 7.53
C PHE A 292 -16.02 -9.55 6.34
#